data_ddaec0d0e6c5afab8c73823fbbe36e90
#
_entry.id   ddaec0d0e6c5afab8c73823fbbe36e90
#
_cell.length_a   1.000
_cell.length_b   1.000
_cell.length_c   1.000
_cell.angle_alpha   90.00
_cell.angle_beta   90.00
_cell.angle_gamma   90.00
#
_symmetry.space_group_name_H-M   'P 1'
#
loop_
_entity.id
_entity.type
_entity.pdbx_description
1 polymer ?
#
loop_
_entity_poly.entity_id
_entity_poly.type
_entity_poly.pdbx_seq_one_letter_code
_entity_poly.pdbx_strand_id
1 'polypeptide(L)'
;FAALRAFTGAHPEVPVFLMSYANPLLALGPERLAREVAAAGVAGLLVPDLPQAAEGLLGPDLPPRIPFATLTTPSERLEALRGSGAPFLYAVSVLGVTGARTGVEDRTLAFLAETRRITNLPVLAGFGVANPAQAAAMAAVCDGVIVGSALAQALEGAADPVAAARAFLEPFRAALVEAPCS
;
A
#
# COMPACT_ATOMS: atom_id res chain seq x y z
N PHE A 1 -2.23 -18.41 -2.11
CA PHE A 1 -3.19 -18.43 -0.99
C PHE A 1 -2.74 -19.32 0.18
N ALA A 2 -2.08 -20.47 -0.04
CA ALA A 2 -1.63 -21.33 1.05
C ALA A 2 -0.75 -20.61 2.08
N ALA A 3 0.23 -19.86 1.63
CA ALA A 3 1.10 -19.07 2.50
C ALA A 3 0.34 -17.94 3.25
N LEU A 4 -0.63 -17.32 2.60
CA LEU A 4 -1.50 -16.32 3.24
C LEU A 4 -2.30 -16.95 4.39
N ARG A 5 -2.97 -18.08 4.14
CA ARG A 5 -3.74 -18.81 5.19
C ARG A 5 -2.86 -19.22 6.36
N ALA A 6 -1.65 -19.69 6.10
CA ALA A 6 -0.72 -20.05 7.17
C ALA A 6 -0.33 -18.84 8.01
N PHE A 7 -0.06 -17.70 7.37
CA PHE A 7 0.34 -16.48 8.07
C PHE A 7 -0.82 -15.87 8.87
N THR A 8 -1.99 -15.67 8.24
CA THR A 8 -3.15 -15.06 8.92
C THR A 8 -3.69 -15.93 10.05
N GLY A 9 -3.61 -17.27 9.90
CA GLY A 9 -3.95 -18.20 10.97
C GLY A 9 -3.00 -18.15 12.16
N ALA A 10 -1.72 -17.88 11.93
CA ALA A 10 -0.71 -17.73 12.98
C ALA A 10 -0.70 -16.32 13.59
N HIS A 11 -1.12 -15.30 12.85
CA HIS A 11 -1.06 -13.88 13.21
C HIS A 11 -2.38 -13.17 12.91
N PRO A 12 -3.49 -13.53 13.58
CA PRO A 12 -4.81 -12.94 13.31
C PRO A 12 -4.89 -11.44 13.64
N GLU A 13 -3.98 -10.96 14.48
CA GLU A 13 -3.87 -9.53 14.84
C GLU A 13 -3.26 -8.66 13.74
N VAL A 14 -2.61 -9.26 12.73
CA VAL A 14 -1.96 -8.54 11.64
C VAL A 14 -2.86 -8.53 10.40
N PRO A 15 -3.44 -7.38 10.01
CA PRO A 15 -4.25 -7.30 8.80
C PRO A 15 -3.39 -7.52 7.56
N VAL A 16 -3.81 -8.43 6.69
CA VAL A 16 -3.11 -8.75 5.45
C VAL A 16 -3.92 -8.27 4.25
N PHE A 17 -3.29 -7.47 3.40
CA PHE A 17 -3.87 -6.96 2.16
C PHE A 17 -3.22 -7.67 0.97
N LEU A 18 -4.05 -8.17 0.05
CA LEU A 18 -3.57 -8.82 -1.16
C LEU A 18 -3.44 -7.81 -2.30
N MET A 19 -2.22 -7.63 -2.81
CA MET A 19 -1.97 -6.85 -4.01
C MET A 19 -1.75 -7.76 -5.21
N SER A 20 -2.50 -7.53 -6.28
CA SER A 20 -2.39 -8.27 -7.54
C SER A 20 -2.86 -7.42 -8.70
N TYR A 21 -2.40 -7.72 -9.92
CA TYR A 21 -3.03 -7.23 -11.14
C TYR A 21 -4.38 -7.91 -11.38
N ALA A 22 -5.23 -7.28 -12.20
CA ALA A 22 -6.57 -7.76 -12.48
C ALA A 22 -6.57 -9.15 -13.17
N ASN A 23 -5.70 -9.36 -14.16
CA ASN A 23 -5.68 -10.59 -14.95
C ASN A 23 -5.51 -11.88 -14.13
N PRO A 24 -4.56 -12.00 -13.17
CA PRO A 24 -4.46 -13.16 -12.31
C PRO A 24 -5.73 -13.43 -11.48
N LEU A 25 -6.40 -12.37 -11.02
CA LEU A 25 -7.62 -12.48 -10.23
C LEU A 25 -8.80 -12.91 -11.11
N LEU A 26 -8.95 -12.32 -12.28
CA LEU A 26 -9.99 -12.68 -13.27
C LEU A 26 -9.83 -14.12 -13.75
N ALA A 27 -8.60 -14.60 -13.93
CA ALA A 27 -8.32 -15.97 -14.33
C ALA A 27 -8.75 -17.02 -13.31
N LEU A 28 -8.86 -16.65 -12.02
CA LEU A 28 -9.41 -17.53 -10.98
C LEU A 28 -10.93 -17.70 -11.12
N GLY A 29 -11.60 -16.71 -11.68
CA GLY A 29 -13.04 -16.58 -11.65
C GLY A 29 -13.59 -16.09 -10.32
N PRO A 30 -14.76 -15.42 -10.32
CA PRO A 30 -15.30 -14.70 -9.15
C PRO A 30 -15.57 -15.62 -7.95
N GLU A 31 -16.17 -16.76 -8.16
CA GLU A 31 -16.52 -17.68 -7.08
C GLU A 31 -15.28 -18.26 -6.37
N ARG A 32 -14.26 -18.64 -7.14
CA ARG A 32 -13.02 -19.14 -6.59
C ARG A 32 -12.24 -18.05 -5.89
N LEU A 33 -12.19 -16.85 -6.49
CA LEU A 33 -11.53 -15.70 -5.89
C LEU A 33 -12.14 -15.37 -4.51
N ALA A 34 -13.47 -15.22 -4.44
CA ALA A 34 -14.17 -14.93 -3.19
C ALA A 34 -13.87 -15.98 -2.10
N ARG A 35 -13.95 -17.25 -2.46
CA ARG A 35 -13.66 -18.37 -1.57
C ARG A 35 -12.21 -18.38 -1.06
N GLU A 36 -11.24 -18.13 -1.95
CA GLU A 36 -9.82 -18.15 -1.61
C GLU A 36 -9.41 -16.95 -0.73
N VAL A 37 -9.92 -15.73 -1.01
CA VAL A 37 -9.60 -14.54 -0.21
C VAL A 37 -10.27 -14.61 1.17
N ALA A 38 -11.51 -15.12 1.26
CA ALA A 38 -12.20 -15.33 2.53
C ALA A 38 -11.46 -16.38 3.40
N ALA A 39 -11.12 -17.54 2.81
CA ALA A 39 -10.38 -18.59 3.52
C ALA A 39 -8.96 -18.15 3.92
N ALA A 40 -8.38 -17.18 3.22
CA ALA A 40 -7.07 -16.64 3.53
C ALA A 40 -7.12 -15.46 4.52
N GLY A 41 -8.28 -15.05 5.02
CA GLY A 41 -8.41 -13.95 5.96
C GLY A 41 -7.86 -12.62 5.43
N VAL A 42 -8.02 -12.37 4.11
CA VAL A 42 -7.53 -11.13 3.47
C VAL A 42 -8.41 -9.96 3.90
N ALA A 43 -7.80 -8.91 4.44
CA ALA A 43 -8.49 -7.73 4.96
C ALA A 43 -8.88 -6.72 3.86
N GLY A 44 -8.26 -6.80 2.68
CA GLY A 44 -8.58 -5.93 1.55
C GLY A 44 -7.76 -6.26 0.30
N LEU A 45 -8.20 -5.73 -0.84
CA LEU A 45 -7.60 -5.97 -2.14
C LEU A 45 -7.02 -4.68 -2.74
N LEU A 46 -5.79 -4.76 -3.25
CA LEU A 46 -5.13 -3.73 -4.04
C LEU A 46 -4.99 -4.22 -5.48
N VAL A 47 -5.72 -3.60 -6.41
CA VAL A 47 -5.71 -3.99 -7.85
C VAL A 47 -5.44 -2.73 -8.68
N PRO A 48 -4.16 -2.39 -8.92
CA PRO A 48 -3.77 -1.09 -9.48
C PRO A 48 -4.27 -0.82 -10.91
N ASP A 49 -4.44 -1.88 -11.69
CA ASP A 49 -4.81 -1.85 -13.09
C ASP A 49 -6.31 -2.09 -13.35
N LEU A 50 -7.14 -2.16 -12.29
CA LEU A 50 -8.59 -2.33 -12.44
C LEU A 50 -9.33 -1.02 -12.13
N PRO A 51 -9.92 -0.36 -13.14
CA PRO A 51 -10.73 0.83 -12.92
C PRO A 51 -11.92 0.57 -12.03
N GLN A 52 -12.35 1.57 -11.26
CA GLN A 52 -13.51 1.46 -10.36
C GLN A 52 -14.78 0.99 -11.09
N ALA A 53 -15.02 1.47 -12.31
CA ALA A 53 -16.16 1.06 -13.12
C ALA A 53 -16.14 -0.44 -13.51
N ALA A 54 -15.00 -1.10 -13.43
CA ALA A 54 -14.80 -2.51 -13.76
C ALA A 54 -14.71 -3.43 -12.53
N GLU A 55 -14.91 -2.90 -11.34
CA GLU A 55 -14.79 -3.67 -10.09
C GLU A 55 -15.72 -4.88 -10.02
N GLY A 56 -16.92 -4.74 -10.58
CA GLY A 56 -17.89 -5.83 -10.67
C GLY A 56 -17.41 -7.07 -11.42
N LEU A 57 -16.35 -6.96 -12.23
CA LEU A 57 -15.77 -8.10 -12.94
C LEU A 57 -15.11 -9.13 -12.01
N LEU A 58 -14.69 -8.70 -10.83
CA LEU A 58 -14.11 -9.61 -9.83
C LEU A 58 -15.17 -10.41 -9.06
N GLY A 59 -16.45 -10.04 -9.17
CA GLY A 59 -17.57 -10.67 -8.47
C GLY A 59 -17.92 -10.02 -7.15
N PRO A 60 -19.01 -10.51 -6.52
CA PRO A 60 -19.44 -10.07 -5.20
C PRO A 60 -18.62 -10.73 -4.08
N ASP A 61 -18.94 -10.38 -2.84
CA ASP A 61 -18.41 -11.01 -1.61
C ASP A 61 -16.89 -10.95 -1.45
N LEU A 62 -16.28 -9.87 -1.96
CA LEU A 62 -14.86 -9.60 -1.78
C LEU A 62 -14.63 -8.61 -0.62
N PRO A 63 -13.46 -8.69 0.04
CA PRO A 63 -13.08 -7.68 1.03
C PRO A 63 -12.92 -6.30 0.36
N PRO A 64 -12.95 -5.21 1.16
CA PRO A 64 -12.88 -3.85 0.64
C PRO A 64 -11.71 -3.66 -0.31
N ARG A 65 -11.95 -2.90 -1.39
CA ARG A 65 -10.89 -2.46 -2.28
C ARG A 65 -10.19 -1.23 -1.71
N ILE A 66 -8.87 -1.25 -1.80
CA ILE A 66 -8.05 -0.12 -1.41
C ILE A 66 -7.95 0.82 -2.61
N PRO A 67 -8.45 2.07 -2.50
CA PRO A 67 -8.35 3.04 -3.57
C PRO A 67 -6.91 3.52 -3.77
N PHE A 68 -6.60 3.89 -5.01
CA PHE A 68 -5.33 4.49 -5.38
C PHE A 68 -5.51 5.97 -5.74
N ALA A 69 -4.55 6.78 -5.36
CA ALA A 69 -4.40 8.14 -5.84
C ALA A 69 -2.99 8.38 -6.37
N THR A 70 -2.89 9.24 -7.38
CA THR A 70 -1.63 9.66 -8.02
C THR A 70 -1.58 11.19 -8.05
N LEU A 71 -0.43 11.76 -8.37
CA LEU A 71 -0.27 13.21 -8.57
C LEU A 71 -1.22 13.83 -9.60
N THR A 72 -1.82 13.01 -10.46
CA THR A 72 -2.76 13.44 -11.49
C THR A 72 -4.22 13.15 -11.15
N THR A 73 -4.49 12.62 -9.95
CA THR A 73 -5.88 12.33 -9.52
C THR A 73 -6.61 13.64 -9.24
N PRO A 74 -7.75 13.92 -9.92
CA PRO A 74 -8.54 15.13 -9.67
C PRO A 74 -9.10 15.19 -8.25
N SER A 75 -9.25 16.40 -7.71
CA SER A 75 -9.79 16.63 -6.35
C SER A 75 -11.19 16.05 -6.17
N GLU A 76 -12.05 16.16 -7.18
CA GLU A 76 -13.43 15.63 -7.15
C GLU A 76 -13.42 14.10 -6.96
N ARG A 77 -12.43 13.42 -7.54
CA ARG A 77 -12.27 11.97 -7.34
C ARG A 77 -11.78 11.63 -5.94
N LEU A 78 -10.91 12.45 -5.36
CA LEU A 78 -10.48 12.31 -3.97
C LEU A 78 -11.65 12.55 -3.01
N GLU A 79 -12.47 13.56 -3.27
CA GLU A 79 -13.68 13.87 -2.48
C GLU A 79 -14.68 12.71 -2.51
N ALA A 80 -14.87 12.06 -3.66
CA ALA A 80 -15.75 10.91 -3.81
C ALA A 80 -15.32 9.70 -2.95
N LEU A 81 -14.08 9.66 -2.47
CA LEU A 81 -13.59 8.61 -1.57
C LEU A 81 -13.98 8.84 -0.10
N ARG A 82 -14.45 10.04 0.25
CA ARG A 82 -14.96 10.30 1.60
C ARG A 82 -16.10 9.36 1.93
N GLY A 83 -15.97 8.66 3.06
CA GLY A 83 -17.00 7.73 3.50
C GLY A 83 -17.09 6.44 2.69
N SER A 84 -16.12 6.13 1.83
CA SER A 84 -16.06 4.87 1.07
C SER A 84 -15.95 3.62 1.95
N GLY A 85 -15.58 3.77 3.23
CA GLY A 85 -15.33 2.64 4.13
C GLY A 85 -14.00 1.92 3.86
N ALA A 86 -13.17 2.42 2.95
CA ALA A 86 -11.84 1.86 2.72
C ALA A 86 -10.97 2.07 3.97
N PRO A 87 -10.19 1.06 4.38
CA PRO A 87 -9.33 1.18 5.57
C PRO A 87 -8.20 2.20 5.41
N PHE A 88 -7.76 2.44 4.18
CA PHE A 88 -6.77 3.48 3.82
C PHE A 88 -6.82 3.77 2.32
N LEU A 89 -6.09 4.81 1.91
CA LEU A 89 -5.83 5.14 0.51
C LEU A 89 -4.35 4.90 0.20
N TYR A 90 -4.07 4.19 -0.88
CA TYR A 90 -2.71 4.01 -1.39
C TYR A 90 -2.33 5.21 -2.27
N ALA A 91 -1.48 6.10 -1.77
CA ALA A 91 -0.95 7.21 -2.55
C ALA A 91 0.30 6.78 -3.30
N VAL A 92 0.22 6.76 -4.63
CA VAL A 92 1.35 6.46 -5.50
C VAL A 92 2.22 7.70 -5.61
N SER A 93 3.27 7.75 -4.81
CA SER A 93 4.28 8.80 -4.85
C SER A 93 5.30 8.46 -5.93
N VAL A 94 5.22 9.10 -7.08
CA VAL A 94 6.26 8.97 -8.12
C VAL A 94 7.45 9.80 -7.67
N LEU A 95 8.43 9.16 -7.08
CA LEU A 95 9.77 9.73 -6.96
C LEU A 95 10.36 9.74 -8.36
N GLY A 96 10.69 10.93 -8.86
CA GLY A 96 11.21 11.12 -10.23
C GLY A 96 12.35 10.14 -10.54
N VAL A 97 12.23 9.41 -11.66
CA VAL A 97 13.21 8.46 -12.18
C VAL A 97 14.50 9.12 -12.71
N THR A 98 14.74 10.40 -12.46
CA THR A 98 15.86 11.13 -13.02
C THR A 98 16.79 11.68 -11.94
N GLY A 99 17.82 10.88 -11.64
CA GLY A 99 19.01 11.31 -10.90
C GLY A 99 18.95 11.04 -9.39
N ALA A 100 20.10 10.70 -8.82
CA ALA A 100 20.34 10.36 -7.42
C ALA A 100 20.03 11.53 -6.46
N ARG A 101 18.75 11.85 -6.26
CA ARG A 101 18.29 12.77 -5.22
C ARG A 101 17.89 11.95 -4.00
N THR A 102 18.52 12.22 -2.89
CA THR A 102 18.30 11.57 -1.60
C THR A 102 17.03 12.03 -0.90
N GLY A 103 16.34 13.06 -1.42
CA GLY A 103 15.15 13.68 -0.82
C GLY A 103 13.84 13.34 -1.56
N VAL A 104 12.73 13.64 -0.89
CA VAL A 104 11.37 13.60 -1.48
C VAL A 104 11.09 14.96 -2.12
N GLU A 105 10.51 14.96 -3.32
CA GLU A 105 10.15 16.21 -4.00
C GLU A 105 9.01 16.93 -3.26
N ASP A 106 9.09 18.27 -3.13
CA ASP A 106 8.06 19.10 -2.49
C ASP A 106 6.66 18.87 -3.08
N ARG A 107 6.59 18.62 -4.39
CA ARG A 107 5.35 18.29 -5.07
C ARG A 107 4.71 17.01 -4.56
N THR A 108 5.51 16.00 -4.22
CA THR A 108 5.02 14.75 -3.65
C THR A 108 4.50 14.97 -2.23
N LEU A 109 5.21 15.74 -1.42
CA LEU A 109 4.78 16.06 -0.05
C LEU A 109 3.47 16.87 -0.07
N ALA A 110 3.36 17.87 -0.94
CA ALA A 110 2.13 18.65 -1.11
C ALA A 110 0.95 17.78 -1.55
N PHE A 111 1.16 16.85 -2.48
CA PHE A 111 0.14 15.88 -2.91
C PHE A 111 -0.33 14.99 -1.77
N LEU A 112 0.57 14.45 -0.96
CA LEU A 112 0.23 13.58 0.17
C LEU A 112 -0.61 14.34 1.22
N ALA A 113 -0.16 15.55 1.61
CA ALA A 113 -0.87 16.40 2.55
C ALA A 113 -2.26 16.76 2.05
N GLU A 114 -2.39 17.16 0.79
CA GLU A 114 -3.66 17.53 0.18
C GLU A 114 -4.61 16.32 0.06
N THR A 115 -4.09 15.15 -0.34
CA THR A 115 -4.87 13.91 -0.40
C THR A 115 -5.45 13.54 0.96
N ARG A 116 -4.63 13.60 2.02
CA ARG A 116 -5.07 13.35 3.40
C ARG A 116 -6.18 14.31 3.83
N ARG A 117 -6.00 15.60 3.56
CA ARG A 117 -6.98 16.64 3.88
C ARG A 117 -8.32 16.44 3.16
N ILE A 118 -8.28 16.06 1.87
CA ILE A 118 -9.50 15.91 1.05
C ILE A 118 -10.24 14.61 1.40
N THR A 119 -9.56 13.47 1.47
CA THR A 119 -10.24 12.17 1.56
C THR A 119 -10.74 11.84 2.96
N ASN A 120 -10.10 12.36 3.99
CA ASN A 120 -10.32 11.99 5.39
C ASN A 120 -10.16 10.47 5.64
N LEU A 121 -9.39 9.79 4.78
CA LEU A 121 -8.94 8.41 4.96
C LEU A 121 -7.48 8.42 5.44
N PRO A 122 -7.03 7.39 6.16
CA PRO A 122 -5.61 7.17 6.35
C PRO A 122 -4.90 7.09 4.98
N VAL A 123 -3.85 7.86 4.78
CA VAL A 123 -3.07 7.89 3.52
C VAL A 123 -1.75 7.19 3.72
N LEU A 124 -1.53 6.12 2.98
CA LEU A 124 -0.26 5.39 2.97
C LEU A 124 0.50 5.69 1.68
N ALA A 125 1.67 6.31 1.81
CA ALA A 125 2.53 6.61 0.67
C ALA A 125 3.32 5.38 0.24
N GLY A 126 3.17 4.99 -1.02
CA GLY A 126 3.92 3.88 -1.62
C GLY A 126 4.57 4.29 -2.93
N PHE A 127 5.49 3.48 -3.43
CA PHE A 127 6.35 3.72 -4.58
C PHE A 127 7.58 4.59 -4.28
N GLY A 128 8.76 3.97 -4.47
CA GLY A 128 10.04 4.65 -4.40
C GLY A 128 10.55 4.95 -2.99
N VAL A 129 9.88 4.47 -1.94
CA VAL A 129 10.40 4.56 -0.57
C VAL A 129 11.56 3.58 -0.42
N ALA A 130 12.78 4.08 -0.49
CA ALA A 130 13.99 3.26 -0.51
C ALA A 130 14.88 3.40 0.73
N ASN A 131 14.66 4.46 1.54
CA ASN A 131 15.48 4.71 2.72
C ASN A 131 14.67 5.37 3.86
N PRO A 132 15.16 5.30 5.11
CA PRO A 132 14.48 5.84 6.28
C PRO A 132 14.21 7.35 6.23
N ALA A 133 15.10 8.14 5.64
CA ALA A 133 14.93 9.59 5.54
C ALA A 133 13.74 9.97 4.64
N GLN A 134 13.55 9.26 3.53
CA GLN A 134 12.36 9.41 2.68
C GLN A 134 11.09 9.01 3.43
N ALA A 135 11.13 7.90 4.16
CA ALA A 135 9.99 7.44 4.96
C ALA A 135 9.59 8.49 6.01
N ALA A 136 10.54 9.06 6.74
CA ALA A 136 10.29 10.12 7.72
C ALA A 136 9.70 11.39 7.08
N ALA A 137 10.26 11.84 5.95
CA ALA A 137 9.75 13.00 5.24
C ALA A 137 8.30 12.84 4.77
N MET A 138 7.94 11.65 4.26
CA MET A 138 6.55 11.35 3.86
C MET A 138 5.63 11.21 5.07
N ALA A 139 6.06 10.55 6.13
CA ALA A 139 5.27 10.34 7.34
C ALA A 139 4.93 11.65 8.07
N ALA A 140 5.66 12.72 7.83
CA ALA A 140 5.33 14.04 8.34
C ALA A 140 4.03 14.62 7.73
N VAL A 141 3.58 14.13 6.57
CA VAL A 141 2.41 14.66 5.83
C VAL A 141 1.36 13.60 5.49
N CYS A 142 1.62 12.32 5.78
CA CYS A 142 0.67 11.21 5.58
C CYS A 142 0.69 10.27 6.80
N ASP A 143 -0.14 9.25 6.79
CA ASP A 143 -0.36 8.37 7.94
C ASP A 143 0.58 7.17 7.98
N GLY A 144 1.35 6.95 6.92
CA GLY A 144 2.34 5.88 6.86
C GLY A 144 2.97 5.69 5.49
N VAL A 145 3.90 4.75 5.40
CA VAL A 145 4.62 4.42 4.17
C VAL A 145 4.53 2.93 3.86
N ILE A 146 4.57 2.60 2.58
CA ILE A 146 4.62 1.23 2.07
C ILE A 146 5.97 1.01 1.41
N VAL A 147 6.75 0.07 1.94
CA VAL A 147 8.08 -0.29 1.43
C VAL A 147 7.99 -1.67 0.80
N GLY A 148 8.17 -1.75 -0.51
CA GLY A 148 8.05 -2.99 -1.29
C GLY A 148 9.38 -3.40 -1.92
N SER A 149 9.70 -2.83 -3.09
CA SER A 149 10.84 -3.25 -3.90
C SER A 149 12.19 -3.16 -3.19
N ALA A 150 12.39 -2.15 -2.35
CA ALA A 150 13.63 -2.02 -1.58
C ALA A 150 13.80 -3.14 -0.55
N LEU A 151 12.71 -3.57 0.11
CA LEU A 151 12.73 -4.74 0.99
C LEU A 151 12.99 -6.01 0.19
N ALA A 152 12.29 -6.22 -0.93
CA ALA A 152 12.49 -7.39 -1.78
C ALA A 152 13.96 -7.50 -2.23
N GLN A 153 14.57 -6.38 -2.62
CA GLN A 153 15.99 -6.33 -3.00
C GLN A 153 16.92 -6.66 -1.83
N ALA A 154 16.60 -6.19 -0.61
CA ALA A 154 17.39 -6.52 0.58
C ALA A 154 17.32 -8.01 0.96
N LEU A 155 16.27 -8.70 0.56
CA LEU A 155 16.10 -10.14 0.80
C LEU A 155 16.73 -11.01 -0.29
N GLU A 156 17.01 -10.43 -1.46
CA GLU A 156 17.57 -11.18 -2.59
C GLU A 156 18.94 -11.76 -2.26
N GLY A 157 19.07 -13.08 -2.34
CA GLY A 157 20.31 -13.79 -2.01
C GLY A 157 20.69 -13.85 -0.54
N ALA A 158 19.84 -13.36 0.37
CA ALA A 158 20.10 -13.41 1.80
C ALA A 158 20.10 -14.85 2.33
N ALA A 159 21.15 -15.24 3.05
CA ALA A 159 21.25 -16.56 3.68
C ALA A 159 20.20 -16.74 4.80
N ASP A 160 19.86 -15.67 5.52
CA ASP A 160 18.78 -15.60 6.50
C ASP A 160 17.83 -14.42 6.14
N PRO A 161 16.75 -14.69 5.39
CA PRO A 161 15.81 -13.64 4.98
C PRO A 161 15.11 -12.93 6.16
N VAL A 162 14.92 -13.61 7.29
CA VAL A 162 14.27 -13.03 8.46
C VAL A 162 15.19 -12.01 9.13
N ALA A 163 16.46 -12.37 9.33
CA ALA A 163 17.46 -11.45 9.85
C ALA A 163 17.66 -10.25 8.91
N ALA A 164 17.72 -10.48 7.61
CA ALA A 164 17.86 -9.42 6.60
C ALA A 164 16.65 -8.47 6.61
N ALA A 165 15.41 -8.99 6.66
CA ALA A 165 14.20 -8.18 6.75
C ALA A 165 14.20 -7.32 8.02
N ARG A 166 14.57 -7.89 9.16
CA ARG A 166 14.64 -7.17 10.43
C ARG A 166 15.67 -6.04 10.38
N ALA A 167 16.89 -6.34 9.93
CA ALA A 167 17.97 -5.35 9.82
C ALA A 167 17.61 -4.21 8.84
N PHE A 168 16.89 -4.53 7.76
CA PHE A 168 16.40 -3.53 6.81
C PHE A 168 15.30 -2.64 7.39
N LEU A 169 14.32 -3.22 8.10
CA LEU A 169 13.13 -2.49 8.58
C LEU A 169 13.36 -1.71 9.87
N GLU A 170 14.32 -2.09 10.70
CA GLU A 170 14.57 -1.43 11.98
C GLU A 170 14.91 0.07 11.85
N PRO A 171 15.77 0.54 10.92
CA PRO A 171 16.02 1.95 10.70
C PRO A 171 14.76 2.72 10.22
N PHE A 172 13.91 2.09 9.42
CA PHE A 172 12.63 2.70 9.01
C PHE A 172 11.70 2.90 10.20
N ARG A 173 11.59 1.88 11.06
CA ARG A 173 10.78 1.97 12.28
C ARG A 173 11.27 3.09 13.18
N ALA A 174 12.57 3.19 13.42
CA ALA A 174 13.17 4.25 14.23
C ALA A 174 12.81 5.64 13.66
N ALA A 175 13.01 5.84 12.35
CA ALA A 175 12.73 7.10 11.69
C ALA A 175 11.24 7.51 11.72
N LEU A 176 10.32 6.54 11.70
CA LEU A 176 8.88 6.77 11.74
C LEU A 176 8.36 7.09 13.16
N VAL A 177 9.00 6.55 14.20
CA VAL A 177 8.64 6.85 15.60
C VAL A 177 9.07 8.25 16.02
N GLU A 178 10.18 8.75 15.44
CA GLU A 178 10.72 10.09 15.71
C GLU A 178 10.01 11.18 14.90
N ALA A 179 9.28 10.82 13.83
CA ALA A 179 8.54 11.79 13.02
C ALA A 179 7.27 12.24 13.77
N PRO A 180 7.11 13.55 14.08
CA PRO A 180 5.90 14.03 14.72
C PRO A 180 4.72 13.86 13.75
N CYS A 181 3.71 13.10 14.16
CA CYS A 181 2.40 13.11 13.53
C CYS A 181 1.79 14.50 13.74
N SER A 182 1.67 15.28 12.67
CA SER A 182 1.02 16.61 12.66
C SER A 182 -0.47 16.46 12.46
#